data_f73a512bd7233b5563c95559c9d62f2f
#
_entry.id   f73a512bd7233b5563c95559c9d62f2f
#
_cell.length_a   1.000
_cell.length_b   1.000
_cell.length_c   1.000
_cell.angle_alpha   90.00
_cell.angle_beta   90.00
_cell.angle_gamma   90.00
#
_symmetry.space_group_name_H-M   'P 1'
#
loop_
_entity.id
_entity.type
_entity.pdbx_description
1 polymer ?
#
loop_
_entity_poly.entity_id
_entity_poly.type
_entity_poly.pdbx_seq_one_letter_code
_entity_poly.pdbx_strand_id
1 'polypeptide(L)'
;MANSHLQTLLSSAGVVAGEDGWQSMPDSRSLTLQLAHGGVSLTVARIRNIRERATVLEARTIQGELYFLLADDVFAVVVEGPKESARKAGFV
;
A
#
# COMPACT_ATOMS: atom_id res chain seq x y z
N MET A 1 -8.75 -1.09 17.36
CA MET A 1 -7.46 -0.46 17.55
C MET A 1 -6.69 -0.43 16.26
N ALA A 2 -6.16 0.68 15.92
CA ALA A 2 -5.43 0.80 14.67
C ALA A 2 -4.19 -0.10 14.71
N ASN A 3 -3.82 -0.58 13.54
CA ASN A 3 -2.69 -1.44 13.41
C ASN A 3 -1.43 -0.57 13.30
N SER A 4 -0.68 -0.49 14.38
CA SER A 4 0.46 0.41 14.44
C SER A 4 1.52 0.08 13.42
N HIS A 5 1.80 -1.19 13.19
CA HIS A 5 2.86 -1.53 12.25
C HIS A 5 2.46 -1.18 10.81
N LEU A 6 1.18 -1.33 10.49
CA LEU A 6 0.73 -0.96 9.16
C LEU A 6 0.85 0.54 8.95
N GLN A 7 0.44 1.33 9.92
CA GLN A 7 0.56 2.78 9.78
C GLN A 7 2.01 3.22 9.68
N THR A 8 2.90 2.56 10.39
CA THR A 8 4.32 2.83 10.26
C THR A 8 4.83 2.52 8.85
N LEU A 9 4.41 1.37 8.31
CA LEU A 9 4.81 1.01 6.95
C LEU A 9 4.30 2.02 5.94
N LEU A 10 3.04 2.42 6.07
CA LEU A 10 2.45 3.37 5.14
C LEU A 10 3.10 4.74 5.24
N SER A 11 3.39 5.20 6.45
CA SER A 11 4.09 6.46 6.62
C SER A 11 5.46 6.42 6.00
N SER A 12 6.16 5.31 6.18
CA SER A 12 7.49 5.14 5.59
C SER A 12 7.43 5.15 4.08
N ALA A 13 6.32 4.66 3.52
CA ALA A 13 6.14 4.62 2.09
C ALA A 13 5.79 5.99 1.50
N GLY A 14 5.38 6.93 2.34
CA GLY A 14 5.12 8.29 1.86
C GLY A 14 3.69 8.56 1.43
N VAL A 15 2.71 7.82 1.99
CA VAL A 15 1.33 8.06 1.65
C VAL A 15 0.88 9.42 2.17
N VAL A 16 -0.08 10.00 1.48
CA VAL A 16 -0.63 11.31 1.82
C VAL A 16 -2.10 11.13 2.18
N ALA A 17 -2.49 11.71 3.31
CA ALA A 17 -3.87 11.59 3.78
C ALA A 17 -4.80 12.38 2.88
N GLY A 18 -5.97 11.81 2.66
CA GLY A 18 -7.02 12.46 1.87
C GLY A 18 -8.32 12.44 2.62
N GLU A 19 -9.42 12.41 1.89
CA GLU A 19 -10.75 12.48 2.48
C GLU A 19 -11.22 11.12 2.95
N ASP A 20 -12.04 11.13 3.98
CA ASP A 20 -12.70 9.91 4.47
C ASP A 20 -11.75 8.80 4.88
N GLY A 21 -10.56 9.17 5.34
CA GLY A 21 -9.59 8.19 5.78
C GLY A 21 -8.80 7.54 4.67
N TRP A 22 -9.04 7.91 3.44
CA TRP A 22 -8.25 7.40 2.32
C TRP A 22 -6.87 8.03 2.32
N GLN A 23 -5.88 7.22 1.98
CA GLN A 23 -4.51 7.69 1.81
C GLN A 23 -4.07 7.31 0.42
N SER A 24 -3.27 8.14 -0.19
CA SER A 24 -2.86 7.90 -1.57
C SER A 24 -1.38 8.15 -1.76
N MET A 25 -0.85 7.60 -2.84
CA MET A 25 0.54 7.84 -3.18
C MET A 25 0.65 9.05 -4.10
N PRO A 26 1.57 9.95 -3.80
CA PRO A 26 1.77 11.11 -4.66
C PRO A 26 2.63 10.75 -5.87
N ASP A 27 2.70 11.66 -6.81
CA ASP A 27 3.70 11.63 -7.91
C ASP A 27 3.61 10.39 -8.76
N SER A 28 2.42 9.90 -9.00
CA SER A 28 2.19 8.73 -9.87
C SER A 28 2.85 7.46 -9.35
N ARG A 29 3.14 7.41 -8.08
CA ARG A 29 3.66 6.19 -7.49
C ARG A 29 2.52 5.29 -7.09
N SER A 30 2.82 4.04 -6.88
CA SER A 30 1.85 3.07 -6.40
C SER A 30 2.46 2.20 -5.33
N LEU A 31 1.59 1.48 -4.63
CA LEU A 31 2.01 0.58 -3.57
C LEU A 31 1.75 -0.86 -3.97
N THR A 32 2.60 -1.73 -3.48
CA THR A 32 2.36 -3.16 -3.53
C THR A 32 2.36 -3.65 -2.09
N LEU A 33 1.32 -4.35 -1.71
CA LEU A 33 1.21 -4.94 -0.39
C LEU A 33 1.52 -6.41 -0.45
N GLN A 34 2.29 -6.87 0.52
CA GLN A 34 2.55 -8.30 0.67
C GLN A 34 1.93 -8.75 1.96
N LEU A 35 1.08 -9.76 1.87
CA LEU A 35 0.33 -10.25 3.00
C LEU A 35 0.59 -11.74 3.19
N ALA A 36 0.48 -12.18 4.41
CA ALA A 36 0.61 -13.60 4.74
C ALA A 36 -0.40 -13.96 5.79
N HIS A 37 -1.02 -15.13 5.65
CA HIS A 37 -2.01 -15.61 6.60
C HIS A 37 -2.07 -17.13 6.52
N GLY A 38 -1.80 -17.78 7.65
CA GLY A 38 -1.95 -19.24 7.72
C GLY A 38 -1.09 -20.00 6.72
N GLY A 39 0.11 -19.52 6.45
CA GLY A 39 1.01 -20.21 5.52
C GLY A 39 0.78 -19.86 4.05
N VAL A 40 -0.18 -18.98 3.79
CA VAL A 40 -0.47 -18.54 2.43
C VAL A 40 -0.03 -17.09 2.28
N SER A 41 0.53 -16.74 1.14
CA SER A 41 0.90 -15.35 0.90
C SER A 41 0.17 -14.80 -0.31
N LEU A 42 -0.02 -13.49 -0.29
CA LEU A 42 -0.73 -12.78 -1.34
C LEU A 42 -0.03 -11.48 -1.63
N THR A 43 0.08 -11.14 -2.89
CA THR A 43 0.62 -9.85 -3.30
C THR A 43 -0.46 -9.06 -4.02
N VAL A 44 -0.69 -7.83 -3.58
CA VAL A 44 -1.64 -6.93 -4.23
C VAL A 44 -0.87 -5.73 -4.72
N ALA A 45 -0.75 -5.60 -6.03
CA ALA A 45 0.10 -4.60 -6.65
C ALA A 45 -0.70 -3.44 -7.23
N ARG A 46 -0.01 -2.36 -7.51
CA ARG A 46 -0.56 -1.21 -8.21
C ARG A 46 -1.69 -0.55 -7.46
N ILE A 47 -1.50 -0.42 -6.17
CA ILE A 47 -2.49 0.21 -5.32
C ILE A 47 -2.28 1.71 -5.35
N ARG A 48 -3.35 2.44 -5.63
CA ARG A 48 -3.32 3.89 -5.67
C ARG A 48 -3.81 4.51 -4.37
N ASN A 49 -4.86 3.95 -3.79
CA ASN A 49 -5.47 4.46 -2.57
C ASN A 49 -5.67 3.34 -1.58
N ILE A 50 -5.56 3.68 -0.32
CA ILE A 50 -5.69 2.68 0.72
C ILE A 50 -6.42 3.30 1.90
N ARG A 51 -7.25 2.53 2.60
CA ARG A 51 -7.97 3.01 3.75
C ARG A 51 -8.10 1.89 4.78
N GLU A 52 -7.74 2.20 6.00
CA GLU A 52 -7.84 1.23 7.09
C GLU A 52 -9.10 1.52 7.89
N ARG A 53 -9.96 0.51 8.05
CA ARG A 53 -11.18 0.64 8.84
C ARG A 53 -11.23 -0.53 9.80
N ALA A 54 -10.98 -0.26 11.06
CA ALA A 54 -10.89 -1.28 12.10
C ALA A 54 -9.83 -2.30 11.68
N THR A 55 -10.17 -3.56 11.52
CA THR A 55 -9.19 -4.57 11.15
C THR A 55 -9.12 -4.79 9.64
N VAL A 56 -9.94 -4.10 8.87
CA VAL A 56 -10.01 -4.30 7.42
C VAL A 56 -9.27 -3.21 6.71
N LEU A 57 -8.49 -3.59 5.74
CA LEU A 57 -7.77 -2.67 4.89
C LEU A 57 -8.40 -2.69 3.52
N GLU A 58 -8.81 -1.54 3.03
CA GLU A 58 -9.37 -1.40 1.69
C GLU A 58 -8.28 -0.87 0.79
N ALA A 59 -8.06 -1.52 -0.33
CA ALA A 59 -7.01 -1.11 -1.27
C ALA A 59 -7.62 -1.00 -2.67
N ARG A 60 -7.50 0.18 -3.26
CA ARG A 60 -8.00 0.43 -4.61
C ARG A 60 -6.83 0.51 -5.56
N THR A 61 -6.87 -0.28 -6.61
CA THR A 61 -5.79 -0.31 -7.57
C THR A 61 -5.98 0.75 -8.64
N ILE A 62 -4.93 0.98 -9.42
CA ILE A 62 -5.02 1.93 -10.53
C ILE A 62 -5.99 1.47 -11.60
N GLN A 63 -6.35 0.19 -11.60
CA GLN A 63 -7.31 -0.34 -12.54
C GLN A 63 -8.74 -0.29 -12.03
N GLY A 64 -8.93 0.23 -10.83
CA GLY A 64 -10.26 0.37 -10.26
C GLY A 64 -10.74 -0.80 -9.45
N GLU A 65 -9.90 -1.80 -9.22
CA GLU A 65 -10.26 -2.92 -8.38
C GLU A 65 -10.16 -2.53 -6.92
N LEU A 66 -11.06 -3.05 -6.12
CA LEU A 66 -11.06 -2.76 -4.69
C LEU A 66 -10.90 -4.06 -3.93
N TYR A 67 -9.86 -4.15 -3.14
CA TYR A 67 -9.56 -5.31 -2.33
C TYR A 67 -9.89 -5.03 -0.88
N PHE A 68 -10.45 -6.01 -0.19
CA PHE A 68 -10.69 -5.94 1.24
C PHE A 68 -9.80 -6.98 1.89
N LEU A 69 -8.88 -6.52 2.73
CA LEU A 69 -7.82 -7.36 3.27
C LEU A 69 -7.79 -7.23 4.78
N LEU A 70 -7.16 -8.18 5.46
CA LEU A 70 -6.94 -8.04 6.88
C LEU A 70 -5.67 -7.23 7.12
N ALA A 71 -5.81 -6.14 7.84
CA ALA A 71 -4.67 -5.25 8.06
C ALA A 71 -3.52 -5.95 8.76
N ASP A 72 -3.84 -6.87 9.66
CA ASP A 72 -2.80 -7.58 10.41
C ASP A 72 -1.97 -8.52 9.55
N ASP A 73 -2.46 -8.88 8.38
CA ASP A 73 -1.74 -9.81 7.53
C ASP A 73 -0.67 -9.13 6.69
N VAL A 74 -0.66 -7.80 6.63
CA VAL A 74 0.34 -7.08 5.83
C VAL A 74 1.67 -7.13 6.55
N PHE A 75 2.70 -7.64 5.88
CA PHE A 75 4.02 -7.68 6.47
C PHE A 75 5.03 -6.85 5.71
N ALA A 76 4.69 -6.38 4.51
CA ALA A 76 5.62 -5.54 3.75
C ALA A 76 4.86 -4.63 2.81
N VAL A 77 5.40 -3.46 2.58
CA VAL A 77 4.86 -2.48 1.65
C VAL A 77 5.99 -2.09 0.72
N VAL A 78 5.75 -2.19 -0.58
CA VAL A 78 6.74 -1.84 -1.59
C VAL A 78 6.22 -0.63 -2.33
N VAL A 79 7.07 0.37 -2.51
CA VAL A 79 6.73 1.56 -3.25
C VAL A 79 7.29 1.44 -4.64
N GLU A 80 6.43 1.62 -5.64
CA GLU A 80 6.87 1.61 -7.01
C GLU A 80 6.65 2.99 -7.59
N GLY A 81 7.67 3.54 -8.16
CA GLY A 81 7.62 4.88 -8.72
C GLY A 81 7.58 4.84 -10.23
N PRO A 82 7.59 6.02 -10.82
CA PRO A 82 7.69 6.11 -12.27
C PRO A 82 8.97 5.44 -12.73
N LYS A 83 8.91 4.86 -13.90
CA LYS A 83 10.02 4.10 -14.44
C LYS A 83 11.29 4.89 -14.51
N GLU A 84 11.21 6.13 -14.87
CA GLU A 84 12.37 6.95 -14.95
C GLU A 84 13.03 7.15 -13.61
N SER A 85 12.27 7.30 -12.56
CA SER A 85 12.84 7.44 -11.23
C SER A 85 13.58 6.20 -10.82
N ALA A 86 12.99 5.05 -11.08
CA ALA A 86 13.63 3.79 -10.74
C ALA A 86 14.93 3.64 -11.50
N ARG A 87 14.93 4.02 -12.75
CA ARG A 87 16.11 3.88 -13.57
C ARG A 87 17.23 4.78 -13.08
N LYS A 88 16.90 6.00 -12.71
CA LYS A 88 17.92 6.87 -12.19
C LYS A 88 18.53 6.32 -10.94
N ALA A 89 17.71 5.82 -10.06
CA ALA A 89 18.23 5.24 -8.85
C ALA A 89 19.11 4.05 -9.11
N GLY A 90 18.82 3.28 -10.11
CA GLY A 90 19.55 2.08 -10.40
C GLY A 90 20.84 2.32 -11.08
N PHE A 91 21.03 3.48 -11.68
CA PHE A 91 22.18 3.64 -12.46
C PHE A 91 23.22 4.43 -11.90
N VAL A 92 23.06 4.91 -10.82
CA VAL A 92 24.17 5.69 -10.36
C VAL A 92 25.39 4.94 -10.02
#